data_45b4ff4a5cfdb9991c74cac0303f64b2
#
_entry.id   45b4ff4a5cfdb9991c74cac0303f64b2
#
_cell.length_a   1.000
_cell.length_b   1.000
_cell.length_c   1.000
_cell.angle_alpha   90.00
_cell.angle_beta   90.00
_cell.angle_gamma   90.00
#
_symmetry.space_group_name_H-M   'P 1'
#
loop_
_entity.id
_entity.type
_entity.pdbx_description
1 polymer ?
#
loop_
_entity_poly.entity_id
_entity_poly.type
_entity_poly.pdbx_seq_one_letter_code
_entity_poly.pdbx_strand_id
1 'polypeptide(L)'
;MTWTRIPRPEFRRLLAPLMLAAGLCGAAQAQGLTTLWEAARAYDATYLAARAQAEAAEYAAAQANALALPTLNANLKGVSTQVDLPRGLSGDNNALQSGLNGRMPLFNKANQATIEQAQRSLVASKAQLESAEQDLIIRLAQAYFDVLSAKDNVALAKTNKAYILEQLASAKRNFEVGTATITDTREAQSRADLATAQEIAAENDLLNRRIALAYLVGRRDVDPLPLATPVVLPSPVPANAEEWVTVADTVHPQVTRARVALEIARLEIAKAKAGELPTIDAVASVGANYANGDSIIPGTTRSASIGVELNWPLYTGGAVQNRIKETVSLEQRSREEFENARRTVAQNTRVAYFGVQSGEALVKALEAAESSSRLSLEATQLGYKVGVRVNIDVLNAQTQLFQTQRDLFKSRYDVLVNSLRLRQASGQLTPNDLLAVNSLLAKSAN
;
A
#
# COMPACT_ATOMS: atom_id res chain seq x y z
N MET A 1 8.40 65.44 -17.87
CA MET A 1 7.74 64.21 -17.37
C MET A 1 8.49 63.05 -17.92
N THR A 2 9.43 62.54 -17.16
CA THR A 2 10.46 61.59 -17.58
C THR A 2 10.06 60.18 -17.15
N TRP A 3 9.84 59.32 -18.12
CA TRP A 3 9.60 57.86 -17.93
C TRP A 3 10.94 57.18 -17.67
N THR A 4 11.17 56.71 -16.48
CA THR A 4 12.30 55.87 -16.12
C THR A 4 12.11 54.45 -16.64
N ARG A 5 13.00 53.99 -17.49
CA ARG A 5 13.07 52.64 -18.08
C ARG A 5 13.44 51.63 -17.00
N ILE A 6 12.66 50.56 -16.88
CA ILE A 6 12.97 49.36 -16.12
C ILE A 6 14.02 48.53 -16.93
N PRO A 7 15.14 48.09 -16.36
CA PRO A 7 16.11 47.25 -17.06
C PRO A 7 15.60 45.84 -17.25
N ARG A 8 15.72 45.33 -18.48
CA ARG A 8 15.51 43.92 -18.85
C ARG A 8 16.66 43.07 -18.29
N PRO A 9 16.40 41.88 -17.70
CA PRO A 9 17.46 40.95 -17.36
C PRO A 9 18.02 40.30 -18.66
N GLU A 10 19.33 40.40 -18.85
CA GLU A 10 20.06 39.74 -19.90
C GLU A 10 20.06 38.23 -19.70
N PHE A 11 19.53 37.48 -20.66
CA PHE A 11 19.69 36.05 -20.80
C PHE A 11 21.15 35.71 -21.11
N ARG A 12 21.97 35.47 -20.13
CA ARG A 12 23.27 34.83 -20.26
C ARG A 12 23.04 33.38 -20.73
N ARG A 13 23.36 33.14 -22.00
CA ARG A 13 23.50 31.79 -22.57
C ARG A 13 24.65 31.09 -21.85
N LEU A 14 24.33 30.22 -20.87
CA LEU A 14 25.25 29.24 -20.35
C LEU A 14 25.23 28.04 -21.27
N LEU A 15 26.27 27.84 -22.03
CA LEU A 15 26.64 26.63 -22.73
C LEU A 15 26.69 25.48 -21.71
N ALA A 16 25.73 24.56 -21.81
CA ALA A 16 25.79 23.31 -21.09
C ALA A 16 26.91 22.43 -21.67
N PRO A 17 27.80 21.86 -20.88
CA PRO A 17 28.73 20.85 -21.35
C PRO A 17 27.92 19.60 -21.70
N LEU A 18 28.13 19.10 -22.90
CA LEU A 18 27.66 17.80 -23.41
C LEU A 18 28.34 16.71 -22.57
N MET A 19 27.71 16.31 -21.47
CA MET A 19 28.15 15.11 -20.73
C MET A 19 27.83 13.90 -21.57
N LEU A 20 28.90 13.30 -22.03
CA LEU A 20 28.99 11.98 -22.61
C LEU A 20 28.21 11.01 -21.70
N ALA A 21 27.01 10.59 -22.10
CA ALA A 21 26.34 9.46 -21.55
C ALA A 21 27.13 8.22 -21.98
N ALA A 22 28.18 7.89 -21.22
CA ALA A 22 28.78 6.57 -21.26
C ALA A 22 27.67 5.59 -20.82
N GLY A 23 27.11 4.89 -21.81
CA GLY A 23 26.21 3.78 -21.58
C GLY A 23 26.95 2.71 -20.76
N LEU A 24 26.77 2.75 -19.45
CA LEU A 24 26.98 1.58 -18.60
C LEU A 24 25.97 0.55 -19.09
N CYS A 25 26.40 -0.32 -20.00
CA CYS A 25 25.84 -1.68 -20.10
C CYS A 25 26.06 -2.30 -18.73
N GLY A 26 25.13 -2.06 -17.81
CA GLY A 26 25.06 -2.76 -16.54
C GLY A 26 24.85 -4.23 -16.88
N ALA A 27 25.92 -5.05 -16.75
CA ALA A 27 25.73 -6.49 -16.62
C ALA A 27 24.59 -6.69 -15.63
N ALA A 28 23.61 -7.51 -15.99
CA ALA A 28 22.47 -7.84 -15.12
C ALA A 28 23.05 -8.50 -13.86
N GLN A 29 23.42 -7.68 -12.87
CA GLN A 29 23.83 -8.19 -11.57
C GLN A 29 22.54 -8.64 -10.87
N ALA A 30 22.53 -9.90 -10.45
CA ALA A 30 21.45 -10.45 -9.67
C ALA A 30 21.16 -9.53 -8.46
N GLN A 31 19.89 -9.12 -8.32
CA GLN A 31 19.49 -8.03 -7.44
C GLN A 31 18.92 -8.58 -6.13
N GLY A 32 19.44 -8.09 -5.02
CA GLY A 32 18.91 -8.41 -3.70
C GLY A 32 17.54 -7.77 -3.46
N LEU A 33 16.78 -8.33 -2.52
CA LEU A 33 15.44 -7.87 -2.18
C LEU A 33 15.41 -6.40 -1.71
N THR A 34 16.47 -5.95 -1.03
CA THR A 34 16.58 -4.57 -0.53
C THR A 34 16.75 -3.53 -1.64
N THR A 35 17.54 -3.83 -2.67
CA THR A 35 17.69 -2.92 -3.82
C THR A 35 16.42 -2.79 -4.65
N LEU A 36 15.65 -3.87 -4.73
CA LEU A 36 14.34 -3.85 -5.38
C LEU A 36 13.29 -3.13 -4.53
N TRP A 37 13.40 -3.19 -3.20
CA TRP A 37 12.55 -2.41 -2.29
C TRP A 37 12.71 -0.91 -2.50
N GLU A 38 13.93 -0.40 -2.56
CA GLU A 38 14.18 1.01 -2.82
C GLU A 38 13.59 1.47 -4.17
N ALA A 39 13.73 0.64 -5.20
CA ALA A 39 13.14 0.92 -6.51
C ALA A 39 11.60 0.89 -6.46
N ALA A 40 11.00 -0.12 -5.83
CA ALA A 40 9.55 -0.23 -5.68
C ALA A 40 8.96 0.94 -4.89
N ARG A 41 9.59 1.34 -3.79
CA ARG A 41 9.18 2.48 -2.95
C ARG A 41 9.18 3.81 -3.72
N ALA A 42 10.08 3.96 -4.68
CA ALA A 42 10.15 5.15 -5.52
C ALA A 42 9.16 5.14 -6.69
N TYR A 43 8.62 3.98 -7.06
CA TYR A 43 7.85 3.81 -8.29
C TYR A 43 6.40 3.36 -8.07
N ASP A 44 6.10 2.55 -7.03
CA ASP A 44 4.76 2.00 -6.83
C ASP A 44 3.72 3.09 -6.59
N ALA A 45 2.78 3.20 -7.53
CA ALA A 45 1.76 4.25 -7.53
C ALA A 45 0.83 4.15 -6.31
N THR A 46 0.57 2.95 -5.79
CA THR A 46 -0.31 2.73 -4.63
C THR A 46 0.33 3.30 -3.36
N TYR A 47 1.62 3.02 -3.15
CA TYR A 47 2.38 3.59 -2.04
C TYR A 47 2.53 5.11 -2.16
N LEU A 48 2.89 5.61 -3.36
CA LEU A 48 3.04 7.06 -3.59
C LEU A 48 1.72 7.81 -3.39
N ALA A 49 0.57 7.23 -3.79
CA ALA A 49 -0.74 7.80 -3.52
C ALA A 49 -1.04 7.86 -2.01
N ALA A 50 -0.73 6.80 -1.25
CA ALA A 50 -0.90 6.80 0.21
C ALA A 50 0.02 7.82 0.89
N ARG A 51 1.24 8.00 0.40
CA ARG A 51 2.18 9.03 0.87
C ARG A 51 1.65 10.44 0.61
N ALA A 52 1.17 10.72 -0.59
CA ALA A 52 0.57 12.01 -0.93
C ALA A 52 -0.69 12.29 -0.10
N GLN A 53 -1.50 11.25 0.20
CA GLN A 53 -2.66 11.37 1.08
C GLN A 53 -2.26 11.71 2.52
N ALA A 54 -1.18 11.13 3.04
CA ALA A 54 -0.67 11.46 4.37
C ALA A 54 -0.14 12.90 4.43
N GLU A 55 0.56 13.35 3.39
CA GLU A 55 1.02 14.73 3.25
C GLU A 55 -0.17 15.71 3.16
N ALA A 56 -1.20 15.39 2.39
CA ALA A 56 -2.42 16.19 2.32
C ALA A 56 -3.12 16.30 3.68
N ALA A 57 -3.10 15.23 4.49
CA ALA A 57 -3.67 15.26 5.85
C ALA A 57 -2.86 16.15 6.80
N GLU A 58 -1.55 16.30 6.62
CA GLU A 58 -0.72 17.25 7.38
C GLU A 58 -1.15 18.71 7.10
N TYR A 59 -1.35 19.05 5.82
CA TYR A 59 -1.84 20.36 5.44
C TYR A 59 -3.29 20.59 5.90
N ALA A 60 -4.15 19.56 5.87
CA ALA A 60 -5.52 19.67 6.39
C ALA A 60 -5.54 19.92 7.90
N ALA A 61 -4.65 19.28 8.68
CA ALA A 61 -4.50 19.53 10.11
C ALA A 61 -3.96 20.95 10.38
N ALA A 62 -2.99 21.40 9.58
CA ALA A 62 -2.49 22.79 9.66
C ALA A 62 -3.58 23.82 9.30
N GLN A 63 -4.39 23.55 8.27
CA GLN A 63 -5.53 24.38 7.89
C GLN A 63 -6.57 24.46 9.01
N ALA A 64 -6.86 23.34 9.68
CA ALA A 64 -7.80 23.33 10.81
C ALA A 64 -7.35 24.23 11.97
N ASN A 65 -6.04 24.32 12.25
CA ASN A 65 -5.50 25.21 13.27
C ASN A 65 -5.81 26.69 12.96
N ALA A 66 -6.00 27.05 11.69
CA ALA A 66 -6.39 28.41 11.31
C ALA A 66 -7.78 28.82 11.83
N LEU A 67 -8.65 27.87 12.23
CA LEU A 67 -9.92 28.14 12.87
C LEU A 67 -9.81 28.87 14.23
N ALA A 68 -8.63 28.85 14.85
CA ALA A 68 -8.33 29.59 16.08
C ALA A 68 -7.61 30.93 15.84
N LEU A 69 -7.26 31.25 14.59
CA LEU A 69 -6.46 32.39 14.20
C LEU A 69 -7.37 33.54 13.67
N PRO A 70 -6.89 34.78 13.69
CA PRO A 70 -7.61 35.89 13.10
C PRO A 70 -7.69 35.75 11.58
N THR A 71 -8.83 36.09 11.00
CA THR A 71 -9.05 36.21 9.56
C THR A 71 -9.22 37.66 9.17
N LEU A 72 -8.68 38.06 8.01
CA LEU A 72 -8.84 39.39 7.44
C LEU A 72 -9.37 39.25 6.02
N ASN A 73 -10.52 39.91 5.76
CA ASN A 73 -11.17 39.88 4.47
C ASN A 73 -11.29 41.30 3.90
N ALA A 74 -10.94 41.47 2.64
CA ALA A 74 -11.21 42.69 1.89
C ALA A 74 -12.46 42.48 1.01
N ASN A 75 -13.35 43.45 0.98
CA ASN A 75 -14.53 43.43 0.14
C ASN A 75 -14.66 44.74 -0.66
N LEU A 76 -15.08 44.60 -1.91
CA LEU A 76 -15.46 45.69 -2.81
C LEU A 76 -16.79 45.29 -3.44
N LYS A 77 -17.80 46.16 -3.28
CA LYS A 77 -19.15 45.91 -3.79
C LYS A 77 -19.69 47.19 -4.46
N GLY A 78 -20.02 47.09 -5.73
CA GLY A 78 -20.77 48.10 -6.47
C GLY A 78 -22.24 47.70 -6.53
N VAL A 79 -23.13 48.59 -6.17
CA VAL A 79 -24.60 48.38 -6.20
C VAL A 79 -25.24 49.55 -6.91
N SER A 80 -26.02 49.26 -7.94
CA SER A 80 -26.95 50.18 -8.56
C SER A 80 -28.38 49.77 -8.18
N THR A 81 -29.12 50.64 -7.54
CA THR A 81 -30.47 50.34 -7.08
C THR A 81 -31.40 51.39 -7.66
N GLN A 82 -32.39 50.95 -8.44
CA GLN A 82 -33.51 51.77 -8.88
C GLN A 82 -34.69 51.46 -7.95
N VAL A 83 -35.26 52.51 -7.39
CA VAL A 83 -36.40 52.38 -6.48
C VAL A 83 -37.56 53.15 -7.09
N ASP A 84 -38.65 52.46 -7.41
CA ASP A 84 -39.92 53.05 -7.84
C ASP A 84 -40.84 53.13 -6.60
N LEU A 85 -41.09 54.37 -6.15
CA LEU A 85 -41.95 54.64 -5.00
C LEU A 85 -43.37 54.91 -5.49
N PRO A 86 -44.42 54.64 -4.64
CA PRO A 86 -45.78 55.00 -4.93
C PRO A 86 -45.90 56.54 -5.09
N ARG A 87 -46.65 56.98 -6.08
CA ARG A 87 -46.86 58.40 -6.51
C ARG A 87 -45.85 58.93 -7.55
N GLY A 88 -45.13 57.98 -8.28
CA GLY A 88 -44.30 58.40 -9.41
C GLY A 88 -42.98 59.05 -9.04
N LEU A 89 -42.50 58.85 -7.81
CA LEU A 89 -41.17 59.20 -7.42
C LEU A 89 -40.25 58.01 -7.71
N SER A 90 -39.38 58.07 -8.70
CA SER A 90 -38.33 57.10 -9.00
C SER A 90 -36.99 57.71 -8.59
N GLY A 91 -36.14 56.92 -8.00
CA GLY A 91 -34.78 57.34 -7.62
C GLY A 91 -33.73 56.29 -7.98
N ASP A 92 -32.64 56.74 -8.56
CA ASP A 92 -31.45 55.90 -8.82
C ASP A 92 -30.40 56.14 -7.77
N ASN A 93 -29.97 55.09 -7.10
CA ASN A 93 -28.87 55.13 -6.13
C ASN A 93 -27.74 54.18 -6.58
N ASN A 94 -26.57 54.75 -6.80
CA ASN A 94 -25.35 53.98 -7.07
C ASN A 94 -24.40 54.09 -5.88
N ALA A 95 -24.04 52.96 -5.33
CA ALA A 95 -23.13 52.86 -4.19
C ALA A 95 -21.91 51.99 -4.50
N LEU A 96 -20.75 52.46 -4.10
CA LEU A 96 -19.51 51.71 -4.08
C LEU A 96 -19.02 51.55 -2.65
N GLN A 97 -19.04 50.30 -2.16
CA GLN A 97 -18.61 49.96 -0.82
C GLN A 97 -17.27 49.27 -0.88
N SER A 98 -16.31 49.71 -0.11
CA SER A 98 -15.03 49.08 0.11
C SER A 98 -14.75 48.89 1.58
N GLY A 99 -14.21 47.74 1.99
CA GLY A 99 -13.95 47.50 3.41
C GLY A 99 -12.94 46.41 3.66
N LEU A 100 -12.36 46.48 4.85
CA LEU A 100 -11.56 45.41 5.46
C LEU A 100 -12.30 44.96 6.73
N ASN A 101 -12.47 43.65 6.87
CA ASN A 101 -13.14 43.06 8.03
C ASN A 101 -12.20 42.00 8.62
N GLY A 102 -11.83 42.19 9.89
CA GLY A 102 -11.08 41.25 10.71
C GLY A 102 -12.01 40.52 11.68
N ARG A 103 -11.84 39.21 11.84
CA ARG A 103 -12.54 38.42 12.84
C ARG A 103 -11.56 37.46 13.51
N MET A 104 -11.60 37.36 14.84
CA MET A 104 -10.80 36.42 15.63
C MET A 104 -11.71 35.73 16.64
N PRO A 105 -11.83 34.37 16.56
CA PRO A 105 -12.59 33.63 17.56
C PRO A 105 -11.89 33.66 18.92
N LEU A 106 -12.56 34.19 19.96
CA LEU A 106 -12.08 34.21 21.33
C LEU A 106 -12.56 32.96 22.10
N PHE A 107 -13.80 32.56 21.84
CA PHE A 107 -14.39 31.37 22.42
C PHE A 107 -15.28 30.66 21.40
N ASN A 108 -14.86 29.46 20.96
CA ASN A 108 -15.63 28.60 20.05
C ASN A 108 -15.25 27.12 20.28
N LYS A 109 -16.08 26.40 21.04
CA LYS A 109 -15.86 25.00 21.38
C LYS A 109 -15.99 24.06 20.17
N ALA A 110 -16.80 24.44 19.17
CA ALA A 110 -16.93 23.69 17.94
C ALA A 110 -15.63 23.73 17.10
N ASN A 111 -14.99 24.91 17.03
CA ASN A 111 -13.69 25.06 16.37
C ASN A 111 -12.61 24.22 17.06
N GLN A 112 -12.56 24.24 18.41
CA GLN A 112 -11.62 23.43 19.17
C GLN A 112 -11.78 21.93 18.86
N ALA A 113 -13.02 21.42 18.91
CA ALA A 113 -13.30 20.02 18.54
C ALA A 113 -12.92 19.70 17.09
N THR A 114 -13.14 20.63 16.15
CA THR A 114 -12.77 20.45 14.73
C THR A 114 -11.25 20.41 14.54
N ILE A 115 -10.49 21.23 15.27
CA ILE A 115 -9.02 21.20 15.26
C ILE A 115 -8.50 19.85 15.79
N GLU A 116 -9.04 19.37 16.91
CA GLU A 116 -8.67 18.08 17.48
C GLU A 116 -9.04 16.92 16.54
N GLN A 117 -10.21 16.96 15.89
CA GLN A 117 -10.60 15.96 14.88
C GLN A 117 -9.62 15.92 13.71
N ALA A 118 -9.17 17.08 13.21
CA ALA A 118 -8.20 17.14 12.12
C ALA A 118 -6.83 16.55 12.53
N GLN A 119 -6.38 16.81 13.76
CA GLN A 119 -5.16 16.21 14.30
C GLN A 119 -5.28 14.68 14.43
N ARG A 120 -6.44 14.17 14.90
CA ARG A 120 -6.70 12.73 14.95
C ARG A 120 -6.77 12.12 13.54
N SER A 121 -7.38 12.81 12.58
CA SER A 121 -7.41 12.36 11.18
C SER A 121 -6.02 12.24 10.56
N LEU A 122 -5.07 13.12 10.94
CA LEU A 122 -3.68 13.00 10.55
C LEU A 122 -3.05 11.69 11.08
N VAL A 123 -3.32 11.32 12.37
CA VAL A 123 -2.83 10.06 12.93
C VAL A 123 -3.39 8.85 12.15
N ALA A 124 -4.69 8.88 11.81
CA ALA A 124 -5.30 7.81 11.00
C ALA A 124 -4.67 7.72 9.60
N SER A 125 -4.36 8.86 8.99
CA SER A 125 -3.72 8.91 7.66
C SER A 125 -2.27 8.39 7.69
N LYS A 126 -1.51 8.68 8.75
CA LYS A 126 -0.16 8.10 8.96
C LYS A 126 -0.21 6.59 9.15
N ALA A 127 -1.17 6.07 9.91
CA ALA A 127 -1.38 4.63 10.04
C ALA A 127 -1.81 3.98 8.72
N GLN A 128 -2.55 4.69 7.86
CA GLN A 128 -2.86 4.22 6.50
C GLN A 128 -1.62 4.15 5.61
N LEU A 129 -0.72 5.13 5.69
CA LEU A 129 0.58 5.09 4.99
C LEU A 129 1.43 3.90 5.44
N GLU A 130 1.50 3.64 6.74
CA GLU A 130 2.19 2.48 7.30
C GLU A 130 1.63 1.17 6.76
N SER A 131 0.29 1.03 6.72
CA SER A 131 -0.37 -0.13 6.10
C SER A 131 0.02 -0.28 4.63
N ALA A 132 0.06 0.81 3.85
CA ALA A 132 0.46 0.78 2.44
C ALA A 132 1.95 0.41 2.25
N GLU A 133 2.82 0.82 3.17
CA GLU A 133 4.23 0.42 3.17
C GLU A 133 4.38 -1.08 3.45
N GLN A 134 3.69 -1.60 4.45
CA GLN A 134 3.65 -3.03 4.76
C GLN A 134 3.09 -3.86 3.60
N ASP A 135 2.02 -3.41 2.97
CA ASP A 135 1.44 -4.06 1.79
C ASP A 135 2.43 -4.09 0.61
N LEU A 136 3.17 -3.02 0.38
CA LEU A 136 4.21 -2.98 -0.66
C LEU A 136 5.34 -3.98 -0.36
N ILE A 137 5.78 -4.10 0.91
CA ILE A 137 6.78 -5.09 1.33
C ILE A 137 6.32 -6.50 0.98
N ILE A 138 5.07 -6.85 1.31
CA ILE A 138 4.53 -8.19 1.03
C ILE A 138 4.39 -8.44 -0.47
N ARG A 139 3.85 -7.48 -1.24
CA ARG A 139 3.72 -7.61 -2.69
C ARG A 139 5.07 -7.79 -3.36
N LEU A 140 6.08 -7.04 -2.93
CA LEU A 140 7.44 -7.18 -3.44
C LEU A 140 8.05 -8.54 -3.10
N ALA A 141 7.98 -8.97 -1.83
CA ALA A 141 8.50 -10.25 -1.39
C ALA A 141 7.82 -11.41 -2.12
N GLN A 142 6.49 -11.36 -2.27
CA GLN A 142 5.72 -12.36 -3.03
C GLN A 142 6.19 -12.41 -4.49
N ALA A 143 6.24 -11.27 -5.18
CA ALA A 143 6.66 -11.22 -6.58
C ALA A 143 8.12 -11.67 -6.76
N TYR A 144 9.01 -11.35 -5.82
CA TYR A 144 10.40 -11.78 -5.81
C TYR A 144 10.51 -13.30 -5.73
N PHE A 145 9.86 -13.91 -4.73
CA PHE A 145 9.90 -15.36 -4.52
C PHE A 145 9.10 -16.14 -5.58
N ASP A 146 8.06 -15.54 -6.15
CA ASP A 146 7.35 -16.11 -7.29
C ASP A 146 8.29 -16.27 -8.52
N VAL A 147 9.15 -15.27 -8.79
CA VAL A 147 10.16 -15.38 -9.88
C VAL A 147 11.17 -16.48 -9.57
N LEU A 148 11.66 -16.58 -8.33
CA LEU A 148 12.60 -17.64 -7.94
C LEU A 148 11.95 -19.03 -8.05
N SER A 149 10.73 -19.18 -7.56
CA SER A 149 9.98 -20.44 -7.68
C SER A 149 9.77 -20.86 -9.14
N ALA A 150 9.43 -19.90 -10.01
CA ALA A 150 9.28 -20.15 -11.44
C ALA A 150 10.63 -20.50 -12.11
N LYS A 151 11.74 -19.86 -11.70
CA LYS A 151 13.10 -20.15 -12.20
C LYS A 151 13.52 -21.58 -11.84
N ASP A 152 13.28 -21.99 -10.59
CA ASP A 152 13.57 -23.35 -10.14
C ASP A 152 12.67 -24.37 -10.86
N ASN A 153 11.40 -24.05 -11.09
CA ASN A 153 10.49 -24.92 -11.83
C ASN A 153 10.93 -25.12 -13.29
N VAL A 154 11.43 -24.08 -13.96
CA VAL A 154 12.02 -24.21 -15.31
C VAL A 154 13.25 -25.11 -15.29
N ALA A 155 14.15 -24.94 -14.32
CA ALA A 155 15.35 -25.79 -14.19
C ALA A 155 14.98 -27.28 -13.97
N LEU A 156 14.00 -27.53 -13.10
CA LEU A 156 13.46 -28.86 -12.85
C LEU A 156 12.78 -29.44 -14.08
N ALA A 157 11.95 -28.67 -14.81
CA ALA A 157 11.27 -29.14 -16.02
C ALA A 157 12.26 -29.52 -17.10
N LYS A 158 13.36 -28.75 -17.31
CA LYS A 158 14.44 -29.06 -18.22
C LYS A 158 15.16 -30.34 -17.85
N THR A 159 15.49 -30.50 -16.56
CA THR A 159 16.14 -31.73 -16.06
C THR A 159 15.25 -32.97 -16.24
N ASN A 160 13.94 -32.80 -15.89
CA ASN A 160 12.97 -33.89 -16.07
C ASN A 160 12.79 -34.29 -17.54
N LYS A 161 12.67 -33.30 -18.44
CA LYS A 161 12.60 -33.55 -19.89
C LYS A 161 13.84 -34.28 -20.41
N ALA A 162 15.05 -33.83 -20.02
CA ALA A 162 16.28 -34.47 -20.41
C ALA A 162 16.31 -35.94 -19.98
N TYR A 163 15.92 -36.24 -18.75
CA TYR A 163 15.81 -37.59 -18.23
C TYR A 163 14.80 -38.46 -19.03
N ILE A 164 13.59 -37.90 -19.28
CA ILE A 164 12.53 -38.62 -20.02
C ILE A 164 12.98 -38.89 -21.48
N LEU A 165 13.68 -37.95 -22.12
CA LEU A 165 14.23 -38.15 -23.47
C LEU A 165 15.31 -39.27 -23.52
N GLU A 166 16.12 -39.38 -22.47
CA GLU A 166 17.07 -40.48 -22.32
C GLU A 166 16.35 -41.83 -22.19
N GLN A 167 15.27 -41.89 -21.37
CA GLN A 167 14.45 -43.09 -21.23
C GLN A 167 13.74 -43.46 -22.55
N LEU A 168 13.25 -42.47 -23.31
CA LEU A 168 12.70 -42.71 -24.65
C LEU A 168 13.73 -43.30 -25.62
N ALA A 169 14.94 -42.73 -25.61
CA ALA A 169 16.02 -43.26 -26.44
C ALA A 169 16.41 -44.71 -26.05
N SER A 170 16.40 -45.02 -24.76
CA SER A 170 16.60 -46.37 -24.23
C SER A 170 15.47 -47.33 -24.66
N ALA A 171 14.20 -46.91 -24.51
CA ALA A 171 13.04 -47.70 -24.90
C ALA A 171 13.03 -48.01 -26.41
N LYS A 172 13.41 -47.06 -27.27
CA LYS A 172 13.54 -47.25 -28.72
C LYS A 172 14.62 -48.30 -29.04
N ARG A 173 15.81 -48.18 -28.45
CA ARG A 173 16.90 -49.15 -28.65
C ARG A 173 16.50 -50.55 -28.17
N ASN A 174 15.85 -50.68 -27.02
CA ASN A 174 15.40 -51.94 -26.47
C ASN A 174 14.31 -52.59 -27.35
N PHE A 175 13.43 -51.80 -27.97
CA PHE A 175 12.47 -52.29 -28.95
C PHE A 175 13.13 -52.80 -30.22
N GLU A 176 14.12 -52.07 -30.77
CA GLU A 176 14.88 -52.48 -31.97
C GLU A 176 15.61 -53.84 -31.80
N VAL A 177 16.13 -54.13 -30.59
CA VAL A 177 16.77 -55.41 -30.27
C VAL A 177 15.80 -56.46 -29.72
N GLY A 178 14.49 -56.14 -29.65
CA GLY A 178 13.43 -57.08 -29.27
C GLY A 178 13.27 -57.34 -27.78
N THR A 179 13.85 -56.50 -26.90
CA THR A 179 13.79 -56.63 -25.43
C THR A 179 12.73 -55.72 -24.78
N ALA A 180 12.05 -54.87 -25.54
CA ALA A 180 10.95 -54.06 -25.11
C ALA A 180 9.79 -54.10 -26.11
N THR A 181 8.59 -53.68 -25.66
CA THR A 181 7.38 -53.64 -26.49
C THR A 181 7.22 -52.30 -27.22
N ILE A 182 6.44 -52.30 -28.30
CA ILE A 182 6.05 -51.03 -28.97
C ILE A 182 5.28 -50.13 -28.03
N THR A 183 4.52 -50.68 -27.08
CA THR A 183 3.77 -49.94 -26.04
C THR A 183 4.72 -49.16 -25.17
N ASP A 184 5.83 -49.73 -24.70
CA ASP A 184 6.85 -49.03 -23.90
C ASP A 184 7.41 -47.80 -24.63
N THR A 185 7.67 -47.96 -25.94
CA THR A 185 8.16 -46.86 -26.77
C THR A 185 7.12 -45.75 -26.94
N ARG A 186 5.84 -46.11 -27.16
CA ARG A 186 4.74 -45.16 -27.32
C ARG A 186 4.46 -44.40 -26.02
N GLU A 187 4.54 -45.07 -24.89
CA GLU A 187 4.36 -44.45 -23.59
C GLU A 187 5.50 -43.47 -23.24
N ALA A 188 6.75 -43.89 -23.48
CA ALA A 188 7.90 -43.01 -23.30
C ALA A 188 7.84 -41.80 -24.25
N GLN A 189 7.33 -41.93 -25.48
CA GLN A 189 7.10 -40.82 -26.40
C GLN A 189 6.02 -39.86 -25.85
N SER A 190 4.88 -40.39 -25.38
CA SER A 190 3.83 -39.58 -24.79
C SER A 190 4.34 -38.77 -23.60
N ARG A 191 5.16 -39.38 -22.73
CA ARG A 191 5.77 -38.67 -21.58
C ARG A 191 6.76 -37.60 -22.02
N ALA A 192 7.54 -37.83 -23.11
CA ALA A 192 8.48 -36.85 -23.65
C ALA A 192 7.73 -35.62 -24.23
N ASP A 193 6.63 -35.89 -24.95
CA ASP A 193 5.79 -34.81 -25.49
C ASP A 193 5.16 -33.99 -24.37
N LEU A 194 4.65 -34.64 -23.30
CA LEU A 194 4.11 -33.99 -22.11
C LEU A 194 5.19 -33.16 -21.38
N ALA A 195 6.40 -33.71 -21.20
CA ALA A 195 7.50 -32.98 -20.55
C ALA A 195 7.93 -31.75 -21.36
N THR A 196 7.85 -31.84 -22.69
CA THR A 196 8.10 -30.69 -23.56
C THR A 196 7.04 -29.60 -23.39
N ALA A 197 5.77 -29.99 -23.30
CA ALA A 197 4.68 -29.04 -23.02
C ALA A 197 4.83 -28.39 -21.63
N GLN A 198 5.23 -29.15 -20.60
CA GLN A 198 5.49 -28.66 -19.26
C GLN A 198 6.65 -27.65 -19.21
N GLU A 199 7.73 -27.87 -19.95
CA GLU A 199 8.85 -26.94 -20.06
C GLU A 199 8.39 -25.62 -20.68
N ILE A 200 7.66 -25.65 -21.81
CA ILE A 200 7.12 -24.45 -22.46
C ILE A 200 6.19 -23.67 -21.50
N ALA A 201 5.33 -24.38 -20.77
CA ALA A 201 4.44 -23.76 -19.79
C ALA A 201 5.23 -23.11 -18.63
N ALA A 202 6.29 -23.77 -18.12
CA ALA A 202 7.15 -23.24 -17.07
C ALA A 202 7.93 -22.00 -17.54
N GLU A 203 8.45 -22.00 -18.77
CA GLU A 203 9.15 -20.83 -19.34
C GLU A 203 8.20 -19.63 -19.50
N ASN A 204 6.97 -19.87 -19.94
CA ASN A 204 5.96 -18.81 -20.02
C ASN A 204 5.56 -18.27 -18.63
N ASP A 205 5.40 -19.15 -17.62
CA ASP A 205 5.12 -18.70 -16.24
C ASP A 205 6.27 -17.84 -15.71
N LEU A 206 7.52 -18.25 -15.89
CA LEU A 206 8.69 -17.45 -15.51
C LEU A 206 8.68 -16.06 -16.17
N LEU A 207 8.35 -15.98 -17.46
CA LEU A 207 8.24 -14.71 -18.16
C LEU A 207 7.16 -13.82 -17.52
N ASN A 208 5.98 -14.38 -17.23
CA ASN A 208 4.88 -13.65 -16.61
C ASN A 208 5.25 -13.14 -15.20
N ARG A 209 5.93 -13.97 -14.37
CA ARG A 209 6.40 -13.56 -13.04
C ARG A 209 7.44 -12.44 -13.11
N ARG A 210 8.37 -12.51 -14.06
CA ARG A 210 9.34 -11.44 -14.29
C ARG A 210 8.67 -10.14 -14.71
N ILE A 211 7.67 -10.19 -15.59
CA ILE A 211 6.89 -9.01 -15.99
C ILE A 211 6.18 -8.41 -14.77
N ALA A 212 5.56 -9.23 -13.92
CA ALA A 212 4.88 -8.75 -12.72
C ALA A 212 5.84 -8.06 -11.74
N LEU A 213 7.02 -8.64 -11.50
CA LEU A 213 8.04 -8.02 -10.66
C LEU A 213 8.60 -6.74 -11.29
N ALA A 214 8.87 -6.75 -12.60
CA ALA A 214 9.35 -5.59 -13.35
C ALA A 214 8.34 -4.42 -13.28
N TYR A 215 7.05 -4.71 -13.38
CA TYR A 215 5.98 -3.73 -13.24
C TYR A 215 5.96 -3.10 -11.84
N LEU A 216 6.16 -3.90 -10.79
CA LEU A 216 6.14 -3.42 -9.41
C LEU A 216 7.34 -2.50 -9.08
N VAL A 217 8.52 -2.82 -9.63
CA VAL A 217 9.76 -2.06 -9.34
C VAL A 217 10.09 -0.98 -10.38
N GLY A 218 9.35 -0.91 -11.49
CA GLY A 218 9.58 0.05 -12.57
C GLY A 218 10.87 -0.21 -13.37
N ARG A 219 11.43 -1.42 -13.32
CA ARG A 219 12.66 -1.82 -14.04
C ARG A 219 12.39 -2.97 -14.97
N ARG A 220 12.93 -2.94 -16.19
CA ARG A 220 12.72 -4.00 -17.20
C ARG A 220 13.59 -5.24 -16.98
N ASP A 221 14.77 -5.02 -16.43
CA ASP A 221 15.76 -6.11 -16.22
C ASP A 221 15.85 -6.38 -14.72
N VAL A 222 15.14 -7.43 -14.29
CA VAL A 222 15.08 -7.85 -12.90
C VAL A 222 15.46 -9.34 -12.83
N ASP A 223 16.58 -9.64 -12.19
CA ASP A 223 17.02 -11.02 -11.93
C ASP A 223 17.26 -11.20 -10.42
N PRO A 224 16.29 -11.78 -9.68
CA PRO A 224 16.41 -12.04 -8.26
C PRO A 224 17.55 -13.00 -7.90
N LEU A 225 18.25 -12.71 -6.79
CA LEU A 225 19.26 -13.59 -6.20
C LEU A 225 18.58 -14.87 -5.65
N PRO A 226 19.11 -16.07 -5.93
CA PRO A 226 18.58 -17.32 -5.39
C PRO A 226 18.82 -17.43 -3.88
N LEU A 227 18.13 -18.38 -3.22
CA LEU A 227 18.41 -18.70 -1.82
C LEU A 227 19.79 -19.36 -1.66
N ALA A 228 20.46 -19.05 -0.55
CA ALA A 228 21.69 -19.74 -0.17
C ALA A 228 21.38 -21.18 0.26
N THR A 229 22.26 -22.11 -0.09
CA THR A 229 22.17 -23.50 0.36
C THR A 229 23.21 -23.78 1.44
N PRO A 230 22.86 -24.45 2.57
CA PRO A 230 21.54 -25.00 2.92
C PRO A 230 20.52 -23.91 3.30
N VAL A 231 19.24 -24.12 2.93
CA VAL A 231 18.17 -23.19 3.26
C VAL A 231 17.80 -23.31 4.74
N VAL A 232 18.01 -22.25 5.51
CA VAL A 232 17.57 -22.16 6.93
C VAL A 232 16.32 -21.30 6.97
N LEU A 233 15.19 -21.89 7.35
CA LEU A 233 13.93 -21.17 7.49
C LEU A 233 13.84 -20.53 8.89
N PRO A 234 13.42 -19.25 9.00
CA PRO A 234 13.25 -18.58 10.28
C PRO A 234 11.99 -19.08 10.99
N SER A 235 12.12 -19.66 12.17
CA SER A 235 10.97 -19.97 13.03
C SER A 235 10.42 -18.73 13.70
N PRO A 236 9.09 -18.65 13.95
CA PRO A 236 8.47 -17.48 14.58
C PRO A 236 8.93 -17.32 16.04
N VAL A 237 9.45 -16.15 16.36
CA VAL A 237 9.84 -15.77 17.73
C VAL A 237 9.05 -14.51 18.10
N PRO A 238 8.23 -14.57 19.16
CA PRO A 238 8.00 -15.64 20.14
C PRO A 238 7.22 -16.85 19.59
N ALA A 239 7.42 -18.03 20.21
CA ALA A 239 6.79 -19.29 19.81
C ALA A 239 5.37 -19.46 20.43
N ASN A 240 4.63 -18.37 20.57
CA ASN A 240 3.29 -18.32 21.15
C ASN A 240 2.41 -17.34 20.34
N ALA A 241 1.30 -17.84 19.79
CA ALA A 241 0.38 -17.05 18.98
C ALA A 241 -0.23 -15.86 19.75
N GLU A 242 -0.54 -16.03 21.05
CA GLU A 242 -1.20 -14.99 21.84
C GLU A 242 -0.28 -13.79 22.15
N GLU A 243 1.03 -14.00 22.19
CA GLU A 243 1.98 -12.88 22.29
C GLU A 243 1.97 -11.99 21.04
N TRP A 244 1.90 -12.61 19.86
CA TRP A 244 1.72 -11.87 18.59
C TRP A 244 0.41 -11.11 18.55
N VAL A 245 -0.69 -11.72 19.04
CA VAL A 245 -2.00 -11.07 19.11
C VAL A 245 -1.98 -9.88 20.08
N THR A 246 -1.32 -10.02 21.23
CA THR A 246 -1.21 -8.93 22.21
C THR A 246 -0.49 -7.71 21.62
N VAL A 247 0.58 -7.95 20.88
CA VAL A 247 1.30 -6.88 20.19
C VAL A 247 0.43 -6.27 19.09
N ALA A 248 -0.24 -7.10 18.28
CA ALA A 248 -1.11 -6.64 17.22
C ALA A 248 -2.24 -5.71 17.72
N ASP A 249 -2.82 -5.99 18.90
CA ASP A 249 -3.86 -5.17 19.51
C ASP A 249 -3.40 -3.73 19.81
N THR A 250 -2.10 -3.54 20.01
CA THR A 250 -1.52 -2.23 20.38
C THR A 250 -0.97 -1.45 19.20
N VAL A 251 -0.27 -2.13 18.27
CA VAL A 251 0.53 -1.44 17.24
C VAL A 251 -0.04 -1.57 15.81
N HIS A 252 -0.97 -2.51 15.57
CA HIS A 252 -1.45 -2.76 14.21
C HIS A 252 -2.14 -1.53 13.60
N PRO A 253 -1.75 -1.10 12.37
CA PRO A 253 -2.28 0.12 11.75
C PRO A 253 -3.81 0.14 11.63
N GLN A 254 -4.45 -1.00 11.33
CA GLN A 254 -5.91 -1.10 11.24
C GLN A 254 -6.59 -0.87 12.60
N VAL A 255 -6.03 -1.40 13.70
CA VAL A 255 -6.54 -1.19 15.06
C VAL A 255 -6.37 0.27 15.45
N THR A 256 -5.21 0.86 15.16
CA THR A 256 -4.93 2.28 15.40
C THR A 256 -5.92 3.18 14.65
N ARG A 257 -6.19 2.91 13.36
CA ARG A 257 -7.18 3.66 12.58
C ARG A 257 -8.58 3.57 13.17
N ALA A 258 -9.02 2.37 13.55
CA ALA A 258 -10.35 2.18 14.15
C ALA A 258 -10.46 2.85 15.53
N ARG A 259 -9.40 2.83 16.34
CA ARG A 259 -9.32 3.56 17.62
C ARG A 259 -9.44 5.07 17.40
N VAL A 260 -8.70 5.60 16.46
CA VAL A 260 -8.73 7.02 16.10
C VAL A 260 -10.10 7.42 15.56
N ALA A 261 -10.77 6.58 14.75
CA ALA A 261 -12.12 6.82 14.28
C ALA A 261 -13.12 6.93 15.44
N LEU A 262 -12.99 6.09 16.48
CA LEU A 262 -13.80 6.19 17.70
C LEU A 262 -13.50 7.51 18.46
N GLU A 263 -12.23 7.94 18.54
CA GLU A 263 -11.88 9.23 19.16
C GLU A 263 -12.48 10.41 18.39
N ILE A 264 -12.45 10.38 17.06
CA ILE A 264 -13.09 11.39 16.19
C ILE A 264 -14.61 11.42 16.43
N ALA A 265 -15.26 10.26 16.55
CA ALA A 265 -16.70 10.19 16.85
C ALA A 265 -17.04 10.78 18.23
N ARG A 266 -16.19 10.61 19.24
CA ARG A 266 -16.34 11.25 20.56
C ARG A 266 -16.18 12.78 20.47
N LEU A 267 -15.24 13.26 19.68
CA LEU A 267 -15.06 14.68 19.41
C LEU A 267 -16.26 15.27 18.65
N GLU A 268 -16.92 14.46 17.78
CA GLU A 268 -18.13 14.89 17.09
C GLU A 268 -19.31 15.09 18.08
N ILE A 269 -19.42 14.28 19.15
CA ILE A 269 -20.36 14.54 20.24
C ILE A 269 -20.04 15.86 20.96
N ALA A 270 -18.75 16.11 21.23
CA ALA A 270 -18.34 17.38 21.87
C ALA A 270 -18.65 18.58 20.98
N LYS A 271 -18.43 18.45 19.66
CA LYS A 271 -18.79 19.46 18.66
C LYS A 271 -20.31 19.69 18.57
N ALA A 272 -21.12 18.65 18.62
CA ALA A 272 -22.56 18.74 18.63
C ALA A 272 -23.07 19.46 19.89
N LYS A 273 -22.51 19.11 21.07
CA LYS A 273 -22.82 19.80 22.34
C LYS A 273 -22.39 21.27 22.35
N ALA A 274 -21.34 21.64 21.60
CA ALA A 274 -20.93 23.04 21.47
C ALA A 274 -21.99 23.88 20.77
N GLY A 275 -22.94 23.29 20.05
CA GLY A 275 -24.11 24.00 19.51
C GLY A 275 -25.09 24.57 20.55
N GLU A 276 -24.97 24.22 21.83
CA GLU A 276 -25.72 24.79 22.95
C GLU A 276 -24.93 25.93 23.63
N LEU A 277 -23.66 26.09 23.33
CA LEU A 277 -22.76 27.06 23.94
C LEU A 277 -22.70 28.37 23.12
N PRO A 278 -22.43 29.50 23.78
CA PRO A 278 -22.17 30.73 23.06
C PRO A 278 -20.87 30.67 22.27
N THR A 279 -20.78 31.46 21.21
CA THR A 279 -19.52 31.78 20.51
C THR A 279 -19.18 33.25 20.77
N ILE A 280 -17.91 33.55 20.95
CA ILE A 280 -17.42 34.93 21.20
C ILE A 280 -16.31 35.21 20.19
N ASP A 281 -16.48 36.29 19.44
CA ASP A 281 -15.52 36.71 18.41
C ASP A 281 -15.12 38.17 18.66
N ALA A 282 -13.84 38.50 18.54
CA ALA A 282 -13.39 39.86 18.37
C ALA A 282 -13.56 40.25 16.89
N VAL A 283 -14.16 41.37 16.63
CA VAL A 283 -14.42 41.88 15.28
C VAL A 283 -13.86 43.27 15.12
N ALA A 284 -13.28 43.57 13.99
CA ALA A 284 -12.81 44.90 13.61
C ALA A 284 -13.15 45.16 12.15
N SER A 285 -13.66 46.34 11.85
CA SER A 285 -13.90 46.70 10.45
C SER A 285 -13.47 48.14 10.17
N VAL A 286 -13.01 48.38 8.96
CA VAL A 286 -12.79 49.73 8.41
C VAL A 286 -13.31 49.73 6.98
N GLY A 287 -14.04 50.75 6.60
CA GLY A 287 -14.64 50.84 5.28
C GLY A 287 -14.93 52.26 4.79
N ALA A 288 -15.17 52.34 3.51
CA ALA A 288 -15.67 53.54 2.86
C ALA A 288 -16.85 53.18 1.95
N ASN A 289 -17.89 53.96 2.03
CA ASN A 289 -19.06 53.86 1.17
C ASN A 289 -19.20 55.19 0.38
N TYR A 290 -19.10 55.10 -0.94
CA TYR A 290 -19.42 56.22 -1.82
C TYR A 290 -20.80 55.95 -2.41
N ALA A 291 -21.71 56.94 -2.21
CA ALA A 291 -23.05 56.87 -2.75
C ALA A 291 -23.36 58.16 -3.52
N ASN A 292 -24.03 58.03 -4.66
CA ASN A 292 -24.52 59.14 -5.44
C ASN A 292 -25.96 58.84 -5.92
N GLY A 293 -26.60 59.86 -6.53
CA GLY A 293 -28.00 59.78 -6.91
C GLY A 293 -28.92 60.27 -5.77
N ASP A 294 -30.09 59.66 -5.63
CA ASP A 294 -31.09 60.01 -4.64
C ASP A 294 -30.83 59.40 -3.26
N SER A 295 -29.56 59.14 -2.97
CA SER A 295 -29.14 58.68 -1.63
C SER A 295 -29.39 59.72 -0.55
N ILE A 296 -29.90 59.31 0.63
CA ILE A 296 -30.14 60.16 1.78
C ILE A 296 -28.87 60.92 2.24
N ILE A 297 -27.69 60.30 2.02
CA ILE A 297 -26.39 60.87 2.31
C ILE A 297 -25.49 60.65 1.08
N PRO A 298 -25.50 61.55 0.10
CA PRO A 298 -24.62 61.48 -1.05
C PRO A 298 -23.18 61.84 -0.63
N GLY A 299 -22.21 61.17 -1.27
CA GLY A 299 -20.80 61.38 -1.02
C GLY A 299 -20.09 60.20 -0.38
N THR A 300 -18.94 60.43 0.20
CA THR A 300 -18.11 59.34 0.81
C THR A 300 -18.28 59.35 2.32
N THR A 301 -18.81 58.24 2.83
CA THR A 301 -18.85 57.95 4.28
C THR A 301 -17.73 56.99 4.65
N ARG A 302 -16.95 57.26 5.67
CA ARG A 302 -15.90 56.37 6.22
C ARG A 302 -16.34 55.89 7.59
N SER A 303 -16.12 54.62 7.86
CA SER A 303 -16.45 53.99 9.15
C SER A 303 -15.27 53.12 9.62
N ALA A 304 -15.08 53.13 10.94
CA ALA A 304 -14.16 52.17 11.61
C ALA A 304 -14.87 51.68 12.88
N SER A 305 -14.82 50.39 13.12
CA SER A 305 -15.38 49.79 14.31
C SER A 305 -14.48 48.70 14.86
N ILE A 306 -14.48 48.54 16.18
CA ILE A 306 -13.90 47.42 16.89
C ILE A 306 -14.90 46.99 17.97
N GLY A 307 -15.04 45.71 18.17
CA GLY A 307 -16.00 45.17 19.12
C GLY A 307 -15.82 43.69 19.42
N VAL A 308 -16.69 43.22 20.30
CA VAL A 308 -16.82 41.78 20.61
C VAL A 308 -18.26 41.39 20.27
N GLU A 309 -18.40 40.33 19.51
CA GLU A 309 -19.67 39.74 19.12
C GLU A 309 -19.89 38.46 19.93
N LEU A 310 -21.04 38.39 20.64
CA LEU A 310 -21.50 37.16 21.30
C LEU A 310 -22.72 36.65 20.56
N ASN A 311 -22.64 35.39 20.12
CA ASN A 311 -23.77 34.68 19.54
C ASN A 311 -24.11 33.45 20.40
N TRP A 312 -25.33 33.44 21.01
CA TRP A 312 -25.78 32.35 21.85
C TRP A 312 -27.17 31.84 21.39
N PRO A 313 -27.21 30.60 20.83
CA PRO A 313 -28.47 30.02 20.40
C PRO A 313 -29.26 29.52 21.63
N LEU A 314 -30.25 30.29 22.08
CA LEU A 314 -31.06 29.95 23.26
C LEU A 314 -32.11 28.89 22.97
N TYR A 315 -32.63 28.84 21.75
CA TYR A 315 -33.59 27.82 21.30
C TYR A 315 -33.39 27.48 19.83
N THR A 316 -33.22 26.19 19.53
CA THR A 316 -32.90 25.67 18.17
C THR A 316 -34.00 24.73 17.63
N GLY A 317 -35.20 24.76 18.20
CA GLY A 317 -36.29 23.86 17.76
C GLY A 317 -36.02 22.38 17.97
N GLY A 318 -35.12 22.02 18.90
CA GLY A 318 -34.72 20.63 19.14
C GLY A 318 -33.65 20.08 18.19
N ALA A 319 -33.12 20.89 17.27
CA ALA A 319 -32.12 20.45 16.28
C ALA A 319 -30.82 19.98 16.95
N VAL A 320 -30.29 20.73 17.91
CA VAL A 320 -29.04 20.42 18.61
C VAL A 320 -29.19 19.13 19.44
N GLN A 321 -30.30 18.95 20.15
CA GLN A 321 -30.58 17.77 20.97
C GLN A 321 -30.67 16.49 20.10
N ASN A 322 -31.30 16.59 18.92
CA ASN A 322 -31.36 15.46 17.99
C ASN A 322 -30.00 15.20 17.34
N ARG A 323 -29.21 16.24 17.04
CA ARG A 323 -27.82 16.08 16.57
C ARG A 323 -26.95 15.39 17.61
N ILE A 324 -27.09 15.71 18.90
CA ILE A 324 -26.37 15.02 19.99
C ILE A 324 -26.75 13.52 20.02
N LYS A 325 -28.07 13.21 19.96
CA LYS A 325 -28.51 11.80 19.93
C LYS A 325 -27.97 11.03 18.72
N GLU A 326 -27.98 11.64 17.55
CA GLU A 326 -27.41 11.10 16.32
C GLU A 326 -25.93 10.78 16.51
N THR A 327 -25.13 11.75 16.99
CA THR A 327 -23.69 11.59 17.19
C THR A 327 -23.35 10.54 18.25
N VAL A 328 -24.16 10.39 19.29
CA VAL A 328 -24.04 9.31 20.29
C VAL A 328 -24.25 7.94 19.62
N SER A 329 -25.26 7.80 18.75
CA SER A 329 -25.49 6.56 18.02
C SER A 329 -24.34 6.24 17.03
N LEU A 330 -23.76 7.26 16.41
CA LEU A 330 -22.58 7.13 15.54
C LEU A 330 -21.31 6.76 16.34
N GLU A 331 -21.14 7.27 17.56
CA GLU A 331 -20.05 6.85 18.46
C GLU A 331 -20.19 5.37 18.83
N GLN A 332 -21.41 4.92 19.16
CA GLN A 332 -21.65 3.51 19.45
C GLN A 332 -21.30 2.64 18.23
N ARG A 333 -21.68 3.05 17.03
CA ARG A 333 -21.28 2.35 15.80
C ARG A 333 -19.74 2.27 15.67
N SER A 334 -19.04 3.38 15.87
CA SER A 334 -17.57 3.41 15.78
C SER A 334 -16.89 2.56 16.85
N ARG A 335 -17.52 2.39 18.02
CA ARG A 335 -17.06 1.49 19.09
C ARG A 335 -17.15 0.03 18.65
N GLU A 336 -18.27 -0.38 18.05
CA GLU A 336 -18.43 -1.73 17.54
C GLU A 336 -17.49 -2.01 16.34
N GLU A 337 -17.25 -1.01 15.48
CA GLU A 337 -16.28 -1.10 14.40
C GLU A 337 -14.84 -1.27 14.93
N PHE A 338 -14.48 -0.58 16.01
CA PHE A 338 -13.20 -0.75 16.68
C PHE A 338 -13.04 -2.16 17.28
N GLU A 339 -14.07 -2.68 17.99
CA GLU A 339 -14.04 -4.04 18.52
C GLU A 339 -13.98 -5.09 17.42
N ASN A 340 -14.68 -4.86 16.30
CA ASN A 340 -14.59 -5.74 15.12
C ASN A 340 -13.19 -5.74 14.51
N ALA A 341 -12.55 -4.57 14.38
CA ALA A 341 -11.17 -4.46 13.87
C ALA A 341 -10.18 -5.23 14.76
N ARG A 342 -10.29 -5.11 16.09
CA ARG A 342 -9.47 -5.85 17.05
C ARG A 342 -9.61 -7.36 16.88
N ARG A 343 -10.85 -7.85 16.80
CA ARG A 343 -11.14 -9.29 16.63
C ARG A 343 -10.64 -9.81 15.29
N THR A 344 -10.81 -9.04 14.23
CA THR A 344 -10.33 -9.40 12.88
C THR A 344 -8.82 -9.48 12.84
N VAL A 345 -8.11 -8.50 13.41
CA VAL A 345 -6.65 -8.50 13.48
C VAL A 345 -6.15 -9.67 14.34
N ALA A 346 -6.76 -9.92 15.50
CA ALA A 346 -6.42 -11.06 16.34
C ALA A 346 -6.59 -12.40 15.61
N GLN A 347 -7.69 -12.57 14.88
CA GLN A 347 -7.93 -13.76 14.06
C GLN A 347 -6.87 -13.91 12.95
N ASN A 348 -6.60 -12.85 12.19
CA ASN A 348 -5.64 -12.87 11.08
C ASN A 348 -4.23 -13.18 11.60
N THR A 349 -3.83 -12.63 12.75
CA THR A 349 -2.54 -12.90 13.40
C THR A 349 -2.41 -14.37 13.78
N ARG A 350 -3.44 -14.99 14.38
CA ARG A 350 -3.43 -16.42 14.70
C ARG A 350 -3.34 -17.28 13.44
N VAL A 351 -4.14 -16.96 12.41
CA VAL A 351 -4.09 -17.68 11.12
C VAL A 351 -2.69 -17.59 10.49
N ALA A 352 -2.09 -16.39 10.50
CA ALA A 352 -0.74 -16.20 9.97
C ALA A 352 0.31 -16.98 10.77
N TYR A 353 0.23 -16.98 12.12
CA TYR A 353 1.13 -17.74 12.97
C TYR A 353 1.06 -19.24 12.68
N PHE A 354 -0.13 -19.83 12.69
CA PHE A 354 -0.30 -21.24 12.36
C PHE A 354 0.04 -21.56 10.90
N GLY A 355 -0.12 -20.59 9.99
CA GLY A 355 0.33 -20.71 8.61
C GLY A 355 1.85 -20.87 8.48
N VAL A 356 2.63 -20.14 9.28
CA VAL A 356 4.09 -20.33 9.34
C VAL A 356 4.44 -21.68 9.93
N GLN A 357 3.85 -22.02 11.07
CA GLN A 357 4.15 -23.29 11.78
C GLN A 357 3.81 -24.52 10.91
N SER A 358 2.66 -24.52 10.25
CA SER A 358 2.27 -25.60 9.34
C SER A 358 3.13 -25.64 8.08
N GLY A 359 3.56 -24.48 7.58
CA GLY A 359 4.48 -24.38 6.45
C GLY A 359 5.85 -24.99 6.75
N GLU A 360 6.43 -24.70 7.92
CA GLU A 360 7.69 -25.32 8.36
C GLU A 360 7.57 -26.84 8.50
N ALA A 361 6.46 -27.33 9.05
CA ALA A 361 6.21 -28.76 9.17
C ALA A 361 6.05 -29.41 7.78
N LEU A 362 5.39 -28.75 6.85
CA LEU A 362 5.23 -29.20 5.46
C LEU A 362 6.58 -29.28 4.74
N VAL A 363 7.46 -28.28 4.91
CA VAL A 363 8.81 -28.32 4.31
C VAL A 363 9.58 -29.52 4.84
N LYS A 364 9.60 -29.79 6.14
CA LYS A 364 10.26 -30.97 6.73
C LYS A 364 9.70 -32.29 6.15
N ALA A 365 8.39 -32.37 6.00
CA ALA A 365 7.73 -33.55 5.42
C ALA A 365 8.10 -33.74 3.95
N LEU A 366 8.16 -32.64 3.16
CA LEU A 366 8.55 -32.68 1.75
C LEU A 366 10.03 -32.98 1.56
N GLU A 367 10.92 -32.57 2.47
CA GLU A 367 12.34 -32.98 2.47
C GLU A 367 12.51 -34.49 2.68
N ALA A 368 11.75 -35.07 3.61
CA ALA A 368 11.71 -36.51 3.81
C ALA A 368 11.10 -37.25 2.60
N ALA A 369 10.03 -36.71 2.03
CA ALA A 369 9.39 -37.26 0.83
C ALA A 369 10.30 -37.19 -0.40
N GLU A 370 11.06 -36.10 -0.59
CA GLU A 370 12.04 -35.94 -1.66
C GLU A 370 13.14 -36.98 -1.55
N SER A 371 13.71 -37.17 -0.34
CA SER A 371 14.72 -38.22 -0.10
C SER A 371 14.20 -39.62 -0.40
N SER A 372 12.97 -39.95 0.07
CA SER A 372 12.33 -41.25 -0.17
C SER A 372 12.00 -41.46 -1.64
N SER A 373 11.52 -40.45 -2.36
CA SER A 373 11.21 -40.51 -3.79
C SER A 373 12.47 -40.70 -4.62
N ARG A 374 13.59 -40.09 -4.24
CA ARG A 374 14.89 -40.27 -4.88
C ARG A 374 15.38 -41.70 -4.75
N LEU A 375 15.37 -42.28 -3.54
CA LEU A 375 15.72 -43.66 -3.28
C LEU A 375 14.79 -44.63 -4.04
N SER A 376 13.48 -44.34 -4.09
CA SER A 376 12.51 -45.13 -4.86
C SER A 376 12.81 -45.13 -6.34
N LEU A 377 13.17 -43.97 -6.91
CA LEU A 377 13.59 -43.88 -8.31
C LEU A 377 14.86 -44.71 -8.57
N GLU A 378 15.89 -44.59 -7.74
CA GLU A 378 17.16 -45.36 -7.86
C GLU A 378 16.90 -46.86 -7.79
N ALA A 379 16.08 -47.30 -6.82
CA ALA A 379 15.71 -48.71 -6.67
C ALA A 379 14.90 -49.21 -7.88
N THR A 380 13.97 -48.40 -8.39
CA THR A 380 13.16 -48.75 -9.57
C THR A 380 14.01 -48.84 -10.83
N GLN A 381 14.98 -47.92 -11.00
CA GLN A 381 15.95 -47.97 -12.10
C GLN A 381 16.81 -49.24 -12.06
N LEU A 382 17.30 -49.63 -10.86
CA LEU A 382 18.06 -50.88 -10.70
C LEU A 382 17.17 -52.07 -11.01
N GLY A 383 15.93 -52.11 -10.49
CA GLY A 383 14.97 -53.18 -10.78
C GLY A 383 14.64 -53.30 -12.27
N TYR A 384 14.57 -52.19 -13.00
CA TYR A 384 14.40 -52.17 -14.44
C TYR A 384 15.63 -52.77 -15.18
N LYS A 385 16.84 -52.38 -14.75
CA LYS A 385 18.08 -52.92 -15.35
C LYS A 385 18.23 -54.44 -15.18
N VAL A 386 17.72 -55.00 -14.09
CA VAL A 386 17.77 -56.46 -13.84
C VAL A 386 16.49 -57.21 -14.28
N GLY A 387 15.53 -56.49 -14.90
CA GLY A 387 14.35 -57.12 -15.53
C GLY A 387 13.20 -57.42 -14.58
N VAL A 388 13.22 -56.96 -13.31
CA VAL A 388 12.12 -57.14 -12.32
C VAL A 388 11.15 -55.99 -12.27
N ARG A 389 11.42 -54.89 -12.96
CA ARG A 389 10.55 -53.72 -13.14
C ARG A 389 10.41 -53.39 -14.62
N VAL A 390 9.35 -52.65 -14.94
CA VAL A 390 9.06 -52.21 -16.32
C VAL A 390 9.36 -50.73 -16.49
N ASN A 391 9.52 -50.26 -17.73
CA ASN A 391 9.86 -48.86 -18.02
C ASN A 391 8.88 -47.84 -17.42
N ILE A 392 7.59 -48.16 -17.41
CA ILE A 392 6.56 -47.30 -16.87
C ILE A 392 6.75 -47.02 -15.36
N ASP A 393 7.27 -48.01 -14.58
CA ASP A 393 7.55 -47.84 -13.17
C ASP A 393 8.63 -46.77 -12.96
N VAL A 394 9.65 -46.76 -13.80
CA VAL A 394 10.74 -45.76 -13.78
C VAL A 394 10.21 -44.37 -14.12
N LEU A 395 9.37 -44.25 -15.17
CA LEU A 395 8.76 -42.99 -15.57
C LEU A 395 7.82 -42.46 -14.50
N ASN A 396 7.07 -43.32 -13.81
CA ASN A 396 6.20 -42.90 -12.69
C ASN A 396 7.01 -42.45 -11.48
N ALA A 397 8.07 -43.16 -11.09
CA ALA A 397 8.95 -42.78 -10.00
C ALA A 397 9.65 -41.43 -10.29
N GLN A 398 10.07 -41.20 -11.53
CA GLN A 398 10.61 -39.92 -11.97
C GLN A 398 9.59 -38.77 -11.86
N THR A 399 8.36 -39.01 -12.30
CA THR A 399 7.28 -38.02 -12.20
C THR A 399 6.98 -37.67 -10.75
N GLN A 400 6.96 -38.67 -9.84
CA GLN A 400 6.77 -38.46 -8.41
C GLN A 400 7.90 -37.62 -7.81
N LEU A 401 9.15 -37.94 -8.12
CA LEU A 401 10.31 -37.16 -7.65
C LEU A 401 10.21 -35.69 -8.13
N PHE A 402 9.94 -35.50 -9.43
CA PHE A 402 9.76 -34.14 -9.99
C PHE A 402 8.68 -33.33 -9.29
N GLN A 403 7.51 -33.92 -9.04
CA GLN A 403 6.42 -33.27 -8.33
C GLN A 403 6.82 -32.90 -6.90
N THR A 404 7.44 -33.83 -6.18
CA THR A 404 7.89 -33.61 -4.80
C THR A 404 8.94 -32.50 -4.72
N GLN A 405 9.89 -32.46 -5.63
CA GLN A 405 10.90 -31.39 -5.69
C GLN A 405 10.28 -30.02 -5.98
N ARG A 406 9.37 -29.95 -6.95
CA ARG A 406 8.64 -28.72 -7.26
C ARG A 406 7.87 -28.20 -6.04
N ASP A 407 7.15 -29.10 -5.37
CA ASP A 407 6.33 -28.73 -4.19
C ASP A 407 7.23 -28.33 -3.02
N LEU A 408 8.41 -28.94 -2.84
CA LEU A 408 9.39 -28.56 -1.83
C LEU A 408 9.95 -27.15 -2.09
N PHE A 409 10.37 -26.82 -3.31
CA PHE A 409 10.86 -25.48 -3.62
C PHE A 409 9.80 -24.43 -3.37
N LYS A 410 8.58 -24.66 -3.86
CA LYS A 410 7.47 -23.76 -3.64
C LYS A 410 7.20 -23.56 -2.14
N SER A 411 7.13 -24.63 -1.35
CA SER A 411 6.86 -24.55 0.09
C SER A 411 7.94 -23.78 0.85
N ARG A 412 9.21 -23.86 0.47
CA ARG A 412 10.29 -23.08 1.09
C ARG A 412 10.08 -21.57 0.87
N TYR A 413 9.73 -21.14 -0.34
CA TYR A 413 9.41 -19.74 -0.62
C TYR A 413 8.13 -19.27 0.09
N ASP A 414 7.09 -20.11 0.12
CA ASP A 414 5.84 -19.82 0.80
C ASP A 414 6.05 -19.56 2.31
N VAL A 415 6.94 -20.32 2.98
CA VAL A 415 7.27 -20.10 4.41
C VAL A 415 7.93 -18.74 4.61
N LEU A 416 8.84 -18.32 3.74
CA LEU A 416 9.51 -17.01 3.83
C LEU A 416 8.49 -15.87 3.68
N VAL A 417 7.59 -15.96 2.72
CA VAL A 417 6.53 -14.95 2.55
C VAL A 417 5.56 -14.98 3.74
N ASN A 418 5.18 -16.15 4.22
CA ASN A 418 4.28 -16.29 5.38
C ASN A 418 4.89 -15.74 6.66
N SER A 419 6.22 -15.83 6.85
CA SER A 419 6.91 -15.21 7.97
C SER A 419 6.80 -13.67 7.94
N LEU A 420 6.90 -13.06 6.75
CA LEU A 420 6.65 -11.62 6.59
C LEU A 420 5.17 -11.27 6.78
N ARG A 421 4.24 -12.11 6.29
CA ARG A 421 2.81 -11.93 6.51
C ARG A 421 2.42 -12.01 7.99
N LEU A 422 3.09 -12.85 8.78
CA LEU A 422 2.88 -12.88 10.24
C LEU A 422 3.29 -11.55 10.88
N ARG A 423 4.43 -10.98 10.47
CA ARG A 423 4.86 -9.65 10.95
C ARG A 423 3.92 -8.55 10.51
N GLN A 424 3.39 -8.61 9.29
CA GLN A 424 2.34 -7.71 8.82
C GLN A 424 1.06 -7.85 9.66
N ALA A 425 0.57 -9.08 9.85
CA ALA A 425 -0.64 -9.35 10.62
C ALA A 425 -0.54 -8.93 12.09
N SER A 426 0.68 -8.89 12.64
CA SER A 426 0.95 -8.35 13.99
C SER A 426 1.23 -6.84 13.99
N GLY A 427 1.30 -6.18 12.82
CA GLY A 427 1.63 -4.76 12.70
C GLY A 427 3.10 -4.42 12.93
N GLN A 428 3.98 -5.41 12.98
CA GLN A 428 5.42 -5.24 13.26
C GLN A 428 6.30 -5.22 12.00
N LEU A 429 5.70 -5.40 10.81
CA LEU A 429 6.46 -5.48 9.57
C LEU A 429 7.11 -4.13 9.24
N THR A 430 8.42 -4.14 9.10
CA THR A 430 9.24 -2.99 8.76
C THR A 430 10.17 -3.28 7.57
N PRO A 431 10.71 -2.29 6.89
CA PRO A 431 11.73 -2.51 5.84
C PRO A 431 12.97 -3.26 6.34
N ASN A 432 13.28 -3.21 7.63
CA ASN A 432 14.41 -3.95 8.21
C ASN A 432 14.22 -5.48 8.16
N ASP A 433 12.97 -5.95 8.14
CA ASP A 433 12.66 -7.37 8.01
C ASP A 433 13.08 -7.93 6.64
N LEU A 434 13.10 -7.08 5.62
CA LEU A 434 13.65 -7.43 4.30
C LEU A 434 15.18 -7.68 4.36
N LEU A 435 15.91 -7.01 5.26
CA LEU A 435 17.35 -7.26 5.45
C LEU A 435 17.58 -8.67 6.00
N ALA A 436 16.75 -9.10 6.95
CA ALA A 436 16.81 -10.45 7.50
C ALA A 436 16.57 -11.51 6.41
N VAL A 437 15.56 -11.31 5.58
CA VAL A 437 15.27 -12.21 4.44
C VAL A 437 16.37 -12.12 3.38
N ASN A 438 16.90 -10.93 3.09
CA ASN A 438 17.98 -10.73 2.12
C ASN A 438 19.28 -11.44 2.55
N SER A 439 19.52 -11.61 3.86
CA SER A 439 20.69 -12.37 4.38
C SER A 439 20.61 -13.88 4.08
N LEU A 440 19.41 -14.40 3.77
CA LEU A 440 19.19 -15.78 3.37
C LEU A 440 19.43 -16.02 1.86
N LEU A 441 19.63 -14.96 1.08
CA LEU A 441 19.93 -15.05 -0.34
C LEU A 441 21.41 -15.34 -0.56
N ALA A 442 21.72 -15.97 -1.68
CA ALA A 442 23.11 -16.18 -2.10
C ALA A 442 23.81 -14.82 -2.24
N LYS A 443 25.07 -14.73 -1.77
CA LYS A 443 25.86 -13.53 -2.00
C LYS A 443 26.06 -13.34 -3.50
N SER A 444 25.86 -12.14 -4.01
CA SER A 444 26.23 -11.78 -5.36
C SER A 444 27.70 -12.20 -5.60
N ALA A 445 27.94 -13.01 -6.61
CA ALA A 445 29.30 -13.26 -7.05
C ALA A 445 29.86 -11.91 -7.54
N ASN A 446 30.85 -11.37 -6.80
CA ASN A 446 31.61 -10.21 -7.21
C ASN A 446 32.40 -10.50 -8.47
#